data_79dea587cb5f29eb3c77e5a999b9f4be
#
_entry.id   79dea587cb5f29eb3c77e5a999b9f4be
#
_cell.length_a   1.000
_cell.length_b   1.000
_cell.length_c   1.000
_cell.angle_alpha   90.00
_cell.angle_beta   90.00
_cell.angle_gamma   90.00
#
_symmetry.space_group_name_H-M   'P 1'
#
loop_
_entity.id
_entity.type
_entity.pdbx_description
1 polymer ?
#
loop_
_entity_poly.entity_id
_entity_poly.type
_entity_poly.pdbx_seq_one_letter_code
_entity_poly.pdbx_strand_id
1 'polypeptide(L)'
;IVQAFKLLVKNKYYMMICGTYILQQLYGAMIGAGIYYMTWVLKNKNLFGQFAWAVNIPLIIALIFTPTLVGKWKGMYKLNLRGYVLAVIGRALVVVAGYMGSVPLMMAFTALAALGQGPWQGDMNAVIASCSEYTYLTQGKRIDGTMYSCTSLGVKIGGGIGTAVVGWMLEFSGYVGTNATQPQSALD
;
A
#
# COMPACT_ATOMS: atom_id res chain seq x y z
N ILE A 1 -0.50 16.70 25.89
CA ILE A 1 -0.24 15.44 25.16
C ILE A 1 -1.33 14.41 25.47
N VAL A 2 -1.61 14.06 26.72
CA VAL A 2 -2.62 13.04 27.10
C VAL A 2 -4.03 13.39 26.60
N GLN A 3 -4.43 14.67 26.69
CA GLN A 3 -5.73 15.10 26.14
C GLN A 3 -5.80 14.95 24.62
N ALA A 4 -4.76 15.34 23.89
CA ALA A 4 -4.71 15.17 22.45
C ALA A 4 -4.82 13.69 22.04
N PHE A 5 -4.12 12.80 22.74
CA PHE A 5 -4.21 11.37 22.50
C PHE A 5 -5.63 10.83 22.73
N LYS A 6 -6.31 11.23 23.83
CA LYS A 6 -7.69 10.85 24.08
C LYS A 6 -8.65 11.33 22.97
N LEU A 7 -8.41 12.53 22.43
CA LEU A 7 -9.20 13.08 21.33
C LEU A 7 -9.00 12.27 20.04
N LEU A 8 -7.76 11.86 19.75
CA LEU A 8 -7.43 11.04 18.58
C LEU A 8 -8.12 9.68 18.63
N VAL A 9 -7.98 8.96 19.75
CA VAL A 9 -8.58 7.62 19.92
C VAL A 9 -10.12 7.68 19.88
N LYS A 10 -10.70 8.78 20.33
CA LYS A 10 -12.16 9.01 20.27
C LYS A 10 -12.67 9.29 18.86
N ASN A 11 -11.81 9.75 17.95
CA ASN A 11 -12.17 9.99 16.57
C ASN A 11 -12.10 8.67 15.76
N LYS A 12 -13.28 8.13 15.45
CA LYS A 12 -13.39 6.87 14.67
C LYS A 12 -12.70 6.95 13.31
N TYR A 13 -12.73 8.11 12.65
CA TYR A 13 -12.11 8.30 11.35
C TYR A 13 -10.58 8.29 11.45
N TYR A 14 -10.03 8.87 12.53
CA TYR A 14 -8.60 8.76 12.81
C TYR A 14 -8.16 7.31 12.99
N MET A 15 -8.90 6.52 13.75
CA MET A 15 -8.59 5.10 13.95
C MET A 15 -8.66 4.30 12.64
N MET A 16 -9.65 4.60 11.79
CA MET A 16 -9.75 3.97 10.47
C MET A 16 -8.56 4.34 9.57
N ILE A 17 -8.13 5.60 9.57
CA ILE A 17 -6.95 6.02 8.81
C ILE A 17 -5.68 5.37 9.35
N CYS A 18 -5.48 5.31 10.66
CA CYS A 18 -4.35 4.57 11.25
C CYS A 18 -4.31 3.12 10.77
N GLY A 19 -5.45 2.42 10.81
CA GLY A 19 -5.57 1.05 10.32
C GLY A 19 -5.21 0.95 8.83
N THR A 20 -5.68 1.88 8.01
CA THR A 20 -5.37 1.92 6.58
C THR A 20 -3.87 2.12 6.33
N TYR A 21 -3.21 3.00 7.08
CA TYR A 21 -1.76 3.21 6.98
C TYR A 21 -0.98 1.97 7.38
N ILE A 22 -1.37 1.29 8.46
CA ILE A 22 -0.74 0.04 8.91
C ILE A 22 -0.83 -1.02 7.79
N LEU A 23 -2.03 -1.24 7.25
CA LEU A 23 -2.25 -2.20 6.17
C LEU A 23 -1.48 -1.83 4.89
N GLN A 24 -1.40 -0.55 4.58
CA GLN A 24 -0.64 -0.09 3.41
C GLN A 24 0.87 -0.33 3.57
N GLN A 25 1.43 -0.15 4.75
CA GLN A 25 2.85 -0.42 5.01
C GLN A 25 3.14 -1.93 5.03
N LEU A 26 2.25 -2.73 5.58
CA LEU A 26 2.32 -4.18 5.51
C LEU A 26 2.34 -4.65 4.04
N TYR A 27 1.42 -4.14 3.23
CA TYR A 27 1.39 -4.38 1.79
C TYR A 27 2.69 -3.93 1.09
N GLY A 28 3.26 -2.77 1.45
CA GLY A 28 4.53 -2.30 0.91
C GLY A 28 5.69 -3.26 1.20
N ALA A 29 5.74 -3.84 2.39
CA ALA A 29 6.73 -4.85 2.76
C ALA A 29 6.55 -6.14 1.90
N MET A 30 5.32 -6.58 1.66
CA MET A 30 5.04 -7.73 0.80
C MET A 30 5.47 -7.50 -0.66
N ILE A 31 5.29 -6.28 -1.20
CA ILE A 31 5.82 -5.94 -2.53
C ILE A 31 7.35 -6.03 -2.54
N GLY A 32 8.02 -5.57 -1.48
CA GLY A 32 9.47 -5.69 -1.34
C GLY A 32 9.97 -7.13 -1.42
N ALA A 33 9.16 -8.10 -0.97
CA ALA A 33 9.46 -9.52 -1.11
C ALA A 33 9.47 -10.01 -2.57
N GLY A 34 8.90 -9.26 -3.50
CA GLY A 34 8.89 -9.60 -4.93
C GLY A 34 10.28 -9.81 -5.55
N ILE A 35 11.33 -9.24 -4.93
CA ILE A 35 12.71 -9.49 -5.39
C ILE A 35 13.10 -10.97 -5.28
N TYR A 36 12.61 -11.69 -4.26
CA TYR A 36 12.87 -13.12 -4.08
C TYR A 36 12.22 -13.92 -5.20
N TYR A 37 10.95 -13.64 -5.52
CA TYR A 37 10.25 -14.26 -6.63
C TYR A 37 10.98 -14.03 -7.97
N MET A 38 11.40 -12.79 -8.26
CA MET A 38 12.10 -12.46 -9.49
C MET A 38 13.49 -13.11 -9.57
N THR A 39 14.18 -13.23 -8.44
CA THR A 39 15.52 -13.83 -8.39
C THR A 39 15.48 -15.34 -8.54
N TRP A 40 14.59 -16.01 -7.81
CA TRP A 40 14.60 -17.46 -7.67
C TRP A 40 13.63 -18.18 -8.59
N VAL A 41 12.43 -17.64 -8.79
CA VAL A 41 11.41 -18.25 -9.66
C VAL A 41 11.62 -17.81 -11.12
N LEU A 42 11.68 -16.50 -11.36
CA LEU A 42 11.90 -15.97 -12.72
C LEU A 42 13.37 -15.96 -13.15
N LYS A 43 14.30 -16.27 -12.25
CA LYS A 43 15.76 -16.33 -12.49
C LYS A 43 16.34 -15.05 -13.13
N ASN A 44 15.70 -13.90 -12.89
CA ASN A 44 16.10 -12.61 -13.43
C ASN A 44 15.83 -11.46 -12.44
N LYS A 45 16.79 -11.17 -11.58
CA LYS A 45 16.70 -10.08 -10.59
C LYS A 45 16.55 -8.69 -11.20
N ASN A 46 16.93 -8.48 -12.47
CA ASN A 46 16.80 -7.17 -13.13
C ASN A 46 15.33 -6.81 -13.40
N LEU A 47 14.43 -7.80 -13.40
CA LEU A 47 12.99 -7.57 -13.51
C LEU A 47 12.45 -6.71 -12.36
N PHE A 48 13.06 -6.75 -11.18
CA PHE A 48 12.62 -5.93 -10.05
C PHE A 48 12.64 -4.43 -10.38
N GLY A 49 13.69 -3.96 -11.06
CA GLY A 49 13.75 -2.59 -11.55
C GLY A 49 12.66 -2.28 -12.59
N GLN A 50 12.39 -3.19 -13.52
CA GLN A 50 11.35 -3.02 -14.53
C GLN A 50 9.94 -2.97 -13.88
N PHE A 51 9.68 -3.82 -12.89
CA PHE A 51 8.44 -3.77 -12.12
C PHE A 51 8.32 -2.48 -11.30
N ALA A 52 9.42 -1.94 -10.76
CA ALA A 52 9.41 -0.63 -10.12
C ALA A 52 8.94 0.47 -11.08
N TRP A 53 9.36 0.47 -12.34
CA TRP A 53 8.84 1.38 -13.36
C TRP A 53 7.36 1.13 -13.66
N ALA A 54 6.95 -0.14 -13.77
CA ALA A 54 5.54 -0.50 -13.98
C ALA A 54 4.62 -0.07 -12.84
N VAL A 55 5.13 0.11 -11.62
CA VAL A 55 4.39 0.70 -10.49
C VAL A 55 4.43 2.22 -10.54
N ASN A 56 5.63 2.81 -10.63
CA ASN A 56 5.80 4.25 -10.38
C ASN A 56 5.26 5.12 -11.51
N ILE A 57 5.43 4.75 -12.78
CA ILE A 57 4.95 5.58 -13.91
C ILE A 57 3.41 5.70 -13.87
N PRO A 58 2.61 4.62 -13.81
CA PRO A 58 1.16 4.74 -13.73
C PRO A 58 0.70 5.43 -12.44
N LEU A 59 1.41 5.24 -11.34
CA LEU A 59 1.10 5.91 -10.08
C LEU A 59 1.26 7.42 -10.19
N ILE A 60 2.35 7.91 -10.78
CA ILE A 60 2.58 9.35 -11.00
C ILE A 60 1.48 9.93 -11.89
N ILE A 61 1.12 9.23 -12.97
CA ILE A 61 0.01 9.63 -13.84
C ILE A 61 -1.29 9.75 -13.03
N ALA A 62 -1.63 8.74 -12.24
CA ALA A 62 -2.81 8.75 -11.41
C ALA A 62 -2.81 9.89 -10.38
N LEU A 63 -1.66 10.20 -9.77
CA LEU A 63 -1.49 11.31 -8.83
C LEU A 63 -1.79 12.66 -9.48
N ILE A 64 -1.28 12.89 -10.70
CA ILE A 64 -1.52 14.14 -11.45
C ILE A 64 -3.02 14.33 -11.75
N PHE A 65 -3.73 13.26 -12.08
CA PHE A 65 -5.16 13.32 -12.39
C PHE A 65 -6.07 13.28 -11.16
N THR A 66 -5.58 12.90 -10.00
CA THR A 66 -6.40 12.76 -8.76
C THR A 66 -7.18 14.03 -8.41
N PRO A 67 -6.61 15.26 -8.39
CA PRO A 67 -7.38 16.46 -8.05
C PRO A 67 -8.55 16.71 -9.01
N THR A 68 -8.33 16.51 -10.31
CA THR A 68 -9.37 16.66 -11.34
C THR A 68 -10.48 15.60 -11.16
N LEU A 69 -10.11 14.37 -10.83
CA LEU A 69 -11.05 13.29 -10.62
C LEU A 69 -11.88 13.51 -9.35
N VAL A 70 -11.28 13.99 -8.27
CA VAL A 70 -11.99 14.34 -7.02
C VAL A 70 -13.06 15.40 -7.28
N GLY A 71 -12.71 16.44 -8.07
CA GLY A 71 -13.66 17.49 -8.46
C GLY A 71 -14.81 16.94 -9.32
N LYS A 72 -14.52 16.12 -10.32
CA LYS A 72 -15.50 15.53 -11.23
C LYS A 72 -16.46 14.55 -10.52
N TRP A 73 -15.97 13.80 -9.56
CA TRP A 73 -16.75 12.75 -8.87
C TRP A 73 -17.38 13.23 -7.56
N LYS A 74 -17.26 14.52 -7.26
CA LYS A 74 -17.87 15.19 -6.10
C LYS A 74 -17.55 14.48 -4.77
N GLY A 75 -16.29 14.06 -4.59
CA GLY A 75 -15.81 13.56 -3.32
C GLY A 75 -14.74 12.48 -3.40
N MET A 76 -13.88 12.47 -2.40
CA MET A 76 -12.74 11.54 -2.28
C MET A 76 -13.18 10.09 -2.06
N TYR A 77 -14.27 9.87 -1.29
CA TYR A 77 -14.69 8.51 -0.91
C TYR A 77 -15.01 7.62 -2.12
N LYS A 78 -15.85 8.12 -3.06
CA LYS A 78 -16.25 7.33 -4.24
C LYS A 78 -15.06 7.05 -5.16
N LEU A 79 -14.17 8.01 -5.29
CA LEU A 79 -12.97 7.88 -6.09
C LEU A 79 -12.04 6.82 -5.50
N ASN A 80 -11.74 6.91 -4.20
CA ASN A 80 -10.89 5.96 -3.49
C ASN A 80 -11.46 4.55 -3.49
N LEU A 81 -12.76 4.39 -3.25
CA LEU A 81 -13.40 3.08 -3.27
C LEU A 81 -13.23 2.38 -4.63
N ARG A 82 -13.50 3.10 -5.73
CA ARG A 82 -13.32 2.55 -7.09
C ARG A 82 -11.85 2.30 -7.42
N GLY A 83 -10.96 3.19 -6.98
CA GLY A 83 -9.52 3.01 -7.10
C GLY A 83 -9.06 1.73 -6.40
N TYR A 84 -9.49 1.50 -5.17
CA TYR A 84 -9.16 0.27 -4.45
C TYR A 84 -9.72 -0.99 -5.10
N VAL A 85 -10.97 -0.97 -5.57
CA VAL A 85 -11.53 -2.10 -6.31
C VAL A 85 -10.70 -2.41 -7.54
N LEU A 86 -10.32 -1.40 -8.31
CA LEU A 86 -9.45 -1.56 -9.48
C LEU A 86 -8.06 -2.12 -9.08
N ALA A 87 -7.49 -1.62 -7.98
CA ALA A 87 -6.20 -2.10 -7.47
C ALA A 87 -6.27 -3.56 -7.03
N VAL A 88 -7.34 -3.98 -6.33
CA VAL A 88 -7.54 -5.39 -5.91
C VAL A 88 -7.67 -6.29 -7.13
N ILE A 89 -8.49 -5.92 -8.11
CA ILE A 89 -8.64 -6.68 -9.36
C ILE A 89 -7.29 -6.80 -10.07
N GLY A 90 -6.56 -5.67 -10.22
CA GLY A 90 -5.24 -5.68 -10.83
C GLY A 90 -4.26 -6.62 -10.11
N ARG A 91 -4.26 -6.62 -8.78
CA ARG A 91 -3.40 -7.52 -7.98
C ARG A 91 -3.78 -9.00 -8.13
N ALA A 92 -5.07 -9.31 -8.13
CA ALA A 92 -5.53 -10.67 -8.38
C ALA A 92 -5.06 -11.17 -9.77
N LEU A 93 -5.15 -10.31 -10.79
CA LEU A 93 -4.69 -10.64 -12.14
C LEU A 93 -3.16 -10.77 -12.21
N VAL A 94 -2.38 -10.03 -11.40
CA VAL A 94 -0.91 -10.24 -11.31
C VAL A 94 -0.60 -11.64 -10.82
N VAL A 95 -1.33 -12.14 -9.81
CA VAL A 95 -1.15 -13.51 -9.30
C VAL A 95 -1.43 -14.54 -10.39
N VAL A 96 -2.55 -14.39 -11.11
CA VAL A 96 -2.90 -15.28 -12.24
C VAL A 96 -1.82 -15.25 -13.32
N ALA A 97 -1.34 -14.07 -13.71
CA ALA A 97 -0.28 -13.91 -14.69
C ALA A 97 1.06 -14.52 -14.19
N GLY A 98 1.31 -14.49 -12.88
CA GLY A 98 2.46 -15.15 -12.25
C GLY A 98 2.42 -16.67 -12.43
N TYR A 99 1.27 -17.30 -12.16
CA TYR A 99 1.09 -18.74 -12.42
C TYR A 99 1.20 -19.09 -13.91
N MET A 100 0.82 -18.18 -14.80
CA MET A 100 1.01 -18.35 -16.25
C MET A 100 2.47 -18.14 -16.71
N GLY A 101 3.35 -17.67 -15.84
CA GLY A 101 4.75 -17.33 -16.16
C GLY A 101 4.91 -16.17 -17.13
N SER A 102 3.88 -15.34 -17.34
CA SER A 102 3.89 -14.26 -18.32
C SER A 102 4.30 -12.92 -17.69
N VAL A 103 5.59 -12.60 -17.76
CA VAL A 103 6.15 -11.33 -17.24
C VAL A 103 5.46 -10.09 -17.83
N PRO A 104 5.19 -9.98 -19.15
CA PRO A 104 4.51 -8.82 -19.70
C PRO A 104 3.10 -8.59 -19.12
N LEU A 105 2.33 -9.67 -18.92
CA LEU A 105 1.00 -9.57 -18.31
C LEU A 105 1.10 -9.17 -16.84
N MET A 106 2.07 -9.71 -16.09
CA MET A 106 2.32 -9.28 -14.71
C MET A 106 2.61 -7.79 -14.63
N MET A 107 3.44 -7.25 -15.54
CA MET A 107 3.77 -5.83 -15.59
C MET A 107 2.53 -4.98 -15.92
N ALA A 108 1.74 -5.40 -16.92
CA ALA A 108 0.52 -4.68 -17.31
C ALA A 108 -0.50 -4.62 -16.17
N PHE A 109 -0.74 -5.73 -15.48
CA PHE A 109 -1.66 -5.77 -14.34
C PHE A 109 -1.12 -5.06 -13.11
N THR A 110 0.21 -5.03 -12.92
CA THR A 110 0.86 -4.22 -11.90
C THR A 110 0.63 -2.72 -12.16
N ALA A 111 0.75 -2.28 -13.41
CA ALA A 111 0.47 -0.91 -13.83
C ALA A 111 -1.02 -0.56 -13.60
N LEU A 112 -1.94 -1.46 -13.93
CA LEU A 112 -3.37 -1.29 -13.67
C LEU A 112 -3.67 -1.13 -12.17
N ALA A 113 -3.06 -1.95 -11.33
CA ALA A 113 -3.20 -1.87 -9.89
C ALA A 113 -2.63 -0.55 -9.32
N ALA A 114 -1.51 -0.07 -9.85
CA ALA A 114 -0.89 1.19 -9.47
C ALA A 114 -1.77 2.40 -9.83
N LEU A 115 -2.42 2.40 -11.00
CA LEU A 115 -3.42 3.41 -11.37
C LEU A 115 -4.57 3.47 -10.37
N GLY A 116 -5.07 2.31 -9.93
CA GLY A 116 -6.13 2.23 -8.92
C GLY A 116 -5.72 2.75 -7.54
N GLN A 117 -4.44 2.65 -7.19
CA GLN A 117 -3.91 3.08 -5.90
C GLN A 117 -3.60 4.58 -5.84
N GLY A 118 -3.45 5.24 -7.01
CA GLY A 118 -3.08 6.65 -7.12
C GLY A 118 -4.02 7.61 -6.39
N PRO A 119 -5.34 7.54 -6.55
CA PRO A 119 -6.27 8.45 -5.89
C PRO A 119 -6.08 8.51 -4.37
N TRP A 120 -5.98 7.38 -3.72
CA TRP A 120 -5.74 7.31 -2.28
C TRP A 120 -4.43 8.00 -1.87
N GLN A 121 -3.34 7.75 -2.58
CA GLN A 121 -2.07 8.43 -2.29
C GLN A 121 -2.13 9.94 -2.56
N GLY A 122 -2.90 10.36 -3.57
CA GLY A 122 -3.03 11.75 -3.94
C GLY A 122 -3.87 12.59 -2.99
N ASP A 123 -4.92 12.03 -2.40
CA ASP A 123 -5.83 12.76 -1.53
C ASP A 123 -5.66 12.45 -0.02
N MET A 124 -4.74 11.59 0.34
CA MET A 124 -4.50 11.12 1.70
C MET A 124 -4.35 12.27 2.72
N ASN A 125 -3.57 13.30 2.39
CA ASN A 125 -3.38 14.46 3.26
C ASN A 125 -4.69 15.25 3.44
N ALA A 126 -5.51 15.35 2.40
CA ALA A 126 -6.81 16.00 2.47
C ALA A 126 -7.80 15.21 3.34
N VAL A 127 -7.73 13.88 3.29
CA VAL A 127 -8.53 13.01 4.18
C VAL A 127 -8.12 13.19 5.64
N ILE A 128 -6.82 13.25 5.95
CA ILE A 128 -6.33 13.53 7.32
C ILE A 128 -6.80 14.90 7.79
N ALA A 129 -6.68 15.92 6.94
CA ALA A 129 -7.15 17.27 7.25
C ALA A 129 -8.67 17.30 7.54
N SER A 130 -9.46 16.57 6.77
CA SER A 130 -10.91 16.42 6.98
C SER A 130 -11.22 15.73 8.33
N CYS A 131 -10.40 14.79 8.77
CA CYS A 131 -10.54 14.17 10.09
C CYS A 131 -10.20 15.14 11.22
N SER A 132 -9.25 16.05 11.01
CA SER A 132 -8.95 17.11 11.96
C SER A 132 -10.12 18.09 12.09
N GLU A 133 -10.71 18.50 10.98
CA GLU A 133 -11.90 19.37 10.97
C GLU A 133 -13.08 18.70 11.69
N TYR A 134 -13.31 17.41 11.47
CA TYR A 134 -14.33 16.66 12.22
C TYR A 134 -14.09 16.70 13.73
N THR A 135 -12.83 16.59 14.19
CA THR A 135 -12.50 16.68 15.61
C THR A 135 -12.78 18.08 16.13
N TYR A 136 -12.45 19.12 15.35
CA TYR A 136 -12.74 20.51 15.73
C TYR A 136 -14.24 20.75 15.88
N LEU A 137 -15.04 20.32 14.91
CA LEU A 137 -16.50 20.52 14.92
C LEU A 137 -17.20 19.74 16.05
N THR A 138 -16.69 18.55 16.40
CA THR A 138 -17.33 17.69 17.42
C THR A 138 -16.83 17.91 18.82
N GLN A 139 -15.59 18.40 19.00
CA GLN A 139 -14.92 18.48 20.31
C GLN A 139 -14.38 19.88 20.62
N GLY A 140 -14.54 20.86 19.71
CA GLY A 140 -14.14 22.24 19.89
C GLY A 140 -12.64 22.50 20.01
N LYS A 141 -11.79 21.50 19.65
CA LYS A 141 -10.32 21.60 19.78
C LYS A 141 -9.63 21.24 18.48
N ARG A 142 -8.70 22.11 18.04
CA ARG A 142 -7.82 21.84 16.91
C ARG A 142 -6.59 21.07 17.37
N ILE A 143 -6.34 19.94 16.71
CA ILE A 143 -5.19 19.04 16.97
C ILE A 143 -4.50 18.63 15.65
N ASP A 144 -4.45 19.53 14.67
CA ASP A 144 -3.99 19.28 13.31
C ASP A 144 -2.63 18.57 13.28
N GLY A 145 -1.63 19.11 13.98
CA GLY A 145 -0.29 18.53 14.02
C GLY A 145 -0.25 17.10 14.60
N THR A 146 -1.09 16.82 15.61
CA THR A 146 -1.15 15.48 16.23
C THR A 146 -1.93 14.51 15.35
N MET A 147 -2.84 15.01 14.50
CA MET A 147 -3.62 14.16 13.58
C MET A 147 -2.74 13.44 12.57
N TYR A 148 -1.65 14.06 12.13
CA TYR A 148 -0.67 13.43 11.22
C TYR A 148 0.17 12.32 11.88
N SER A 149 0.06 12.12 13.18
CA SER A 149 0.74 10.99 13.87
C SER A 149 0.32 9.62 13.35
N CYS A 150 -0.87 9.50 12.71
CA CYS A 150 -1.31 8.26 12.06
C CYS A 150 -0.33 7.77 10.99
N THR A 151 0.32 8.69 10.26
CA THR A 151 1.32 8.33 9.25
C THR A 151 2.54 7.68 9.90
N SER A 152 3.07 8.29 10.97
CA SER A 152 4.24 7.78 11.69
C SER A 152 3.94 6.44 12.39
N LEU A 153 2.75 6.30 12.98
CA LEU A 153 2.29 5.04 13.56
C LEU A 153 2.17 3.95 12.50
N GLY A 154 1.54 4.27 11.37
CA GLY A 154 1.40 3.35 10.25
C GLY A 154 2.75 2.84 9.74
N VAL A 155 3.70 3.76 9.48
CA VAL A 155 5.04 3.41 9.00
C VAL A 155 5.77 2.52 10.00
N LYS A 156 5.79 2.86 11.29
CA LYS A 156 6.54 2.10 12.31
C LYS A 156 5.90 0.76 12.61
N ILE A 157 4.60 0.73 12.86
CA ILE A 157 3.88 -0.52 13.23
C ILE A 157 3.70 -1.40 11.98
N GLY A 158 3.16 -0.84 10.90
CA GLY A 158 2.87 -1.59 9.68
C GLY A 158 4.14 -2.07 8.99
N GLY A 159 5.19 -1.23 8.92
CA GLY A 159 6.49 -1.61 8.37
C GLY A 159 7.17 -2.70 9.20
N GLY A 160 7.17 -2.57 10.54
CA GLY A 160 7.74 -3.59 11.44
C GLY A 160 7.01 -4.93 11.34
N ILE A 161 5.68 -4.93 11.42
CA ILE A 161 4.88 -6.16 11.27
C ILE A 161 5.06 -6.73 9.85
N GLY A 162 5.04 -5.88 8.82
CA GLY A 162 5.18 -6.33 7.44
C GLY A 162 6.50 -7.03 7.16
N THR A 163 7.61 -6.47 7.64
CA THR A 163 8.94 -7.11 7.49
C THR A 163 9.04 -8.41 8.28
N ALA A 164 8.47 -8.47 9.48
CA ALA A 164 8.43 -9.69 10.28
C ALA A 164 7.61 -10.79 9.58
N VAL A 165 6.43 -10.46 9.05
CA VAL A 165 5.58 -11.41 8.32
C VAL A 165 6.31 -11.96 7.09
N VAL A 166 6.97 -11.11 6.30
CA VAL A 166 7.77 -11.55 5.14
C VAL A 166 8.91 -12.46 5.59
N GLY A 167 9.62 -12.12 6.68
CA GLY A 167 10.68 -12.96 7.23
C GLY A 167 10.17 -14.35 7.63
N TRP A 168 9.06 -14.41 8.35
CA TRP A 168 8.43 -15.68 8.75
C TRP A 168 7.93 -16.49 7.56
N MET A 169 7.34 -15.85 6.56
CA MET A 169 6.92 -16.56 5.33
C MET A 169 8.11 -17.20 4.62
N LEU A 170 9.22 -16.49 4.49
CA LEU A 170 10.45 -17.04 3.90
C LEU A 170 11.01 -18.19 4.74
N GLU A 171 11.05 -18.07 6.06
CA GLU A 171 11.51 -19.12 6.97
C GLU A 171 10.64 -20.38 6.86
N PHE A 172 9.30 -20.24 6.95
CA PHE A 172 8.37 -21.37 6.82
C PHE A 172 8.40 -22.04 5.46
N SER A 173 8.73 -21.30 4.40
CA SER A 173 8.93 -21.89 3.07
C SER A 173 10.25 -22.69 2.94
N GLY A 174 11.13 -22.58 3.94
CA GLY A 174 12.46 -23.21 3.90
C GLY A 174 13.49 -22.41 3.11
N TYR A 175 13.26 -21.13 2.85
CA TYR A 175 14.21 -20.26 2.16
C TYR A 175 15.49 -20.08 2.98
N VAL A 176 16.65 -20.34 2.38
CA VAL A 176 17.97 -20.13 2.99
C VAL A 176 18.81 -19.22 2.10
N GLY A 177 19.02 -17.97 2.56
CA GLY A 177 19.68 -16.92 1.76
C GLY A 177 21.11 -17.21 1.33
N THR A 178 21.81 -18.14 2.00
CA THR A 178 23.20 -18.54 1.69
C THR A 178 23.29 -19.66 0.66
N ASN A 179 22.18 -20.33 0.35
CA ASN A 179 22.18 -21.45 -0.57
C ASN A 179 22.15 -20.98 -2.03
N ALA A 180 22.95 -21.63 -2.88
CA ALA A 180 22.97 -21.38 -4.32
C ALA A 180 21.70 -21.89 -5.04
N THR A 181 21.01 -22.85 -4.43
CA THR A 181 19.72 -23.39 -4.91
C THR A 181 18.73 -23.42 -3.75
N GLN A 182 17.47 -23.11 -4.04
CA GLN A 182 16.42 -23.12 -3.03
C GLN A 182 15.59 -24.41 -3.12
N PRO A 183 15.03 -24.90 -1.99
CA PRO A 183 14.13 -26.03 -2.01
C PRO A 183 12.82 -25.70 -2.76
N GLN A 184 12.18 -26.74 -3.32
CA GLN A 184 10.93 -26.57 -4.07
C GLN A 184 9.83 -25.87 -3.26
N SER A 185 9.76 -26.18 -1.95
CA SER A 185 8.82 -25.52 -1.03
C SER A 185 8.98 -24.00 -0.91
N ALA A 186 10.16 -23.45 -1.24
CA ALA A 186 10.43 -22.03 -1.24
C ALA A 186 10.19 -21.37 -2.63
N LEU A 187 10.00 -22.19 -3.67
CA LEU A 187 9.74 -21.75 -5.04
C LEU A 187 8.25 -21.78 -5.41
N ASP A 188 7.48 -22.61 -4.71
CA ASP A 188 6.02 -22.74 -4.82
C ASP A 188 5.30 -21.65 -3.99
#